data_e1054c83f06371cf103890d732c4046b
#
_entry.id   e1054c83f06371cf103890d732c4046b
#
_cell.length_a   1.000
_cell.length_b   1.000
_cell.length_c   1.000
_cell.angle_alpha   90.00
_cell.angle_beta   90.00
_cell.angle_gamma   90.00
#
_symmetry.space_group_name_H-M   'P 1'
#
loop_
_entity.id
_entity.type
_entity.pdbx_description
1 polymer ?
#
loop_
_entity_poly.entity_id
_entity_poly.type
_entity_poly.pdbx_seq_one_letter_code
_entity_poly.pdbx_strand_id
1 'polypeptide(L)'
;HIYLIEQESDRENYDELPEELKQKGTKMAKFNLGILKNIGFKLANDKNKDIDNSYYVLSDVDLLPSNELLEDYLKYPETPIHLGNRGTRYTGNSDNFLGGVLSVNSDDFIKSNGYPNNFWGWGGEDDALKRRLDRNNIRIERPEGSVIDLEELNITEKLDNLKANQSKEYLKKEKLEEDKTGWDKNGLNTLDGLYKITSEEQYGGSK
;
A
#
# COMPACT_ATOMS: atom_id res chain seq x y z
N HIS A 1 -15.86 5.26 7.08
CA HIS A 1 -16.12 4.26 6.03
C HIS A 1 -14.92 3.35 5.87
N ILE A 2 -15.15 2.06 5.60
CA ILE A 2 -14.11 1.07 5.33
C ILE A 2 -14.29 0.61 3.88
N TYR A 3 -13.19 0.61 3.13
CA TYR A 3 -13.13 0.12 1.75
C TYR A 3 -12.16 -1.07 1.72
N LEU A 4 -12.66 -2.26 1.40
CA LEU A 4 -11.85 -3.43 1.13
C LEU A 4 -11.67 -3.54 -0.37
N ILE A 5 -10.44 -3.48 -0.83
CA ILE A 5 -10.10 -3.54 -2.26
C ILE A 5 -9.40 -4.85 -2.53
N GLU A 6 -10.01 -5.69 -3.35
CA GLU A 6 -9.50 -7.00 -3.71
C GLU A 6 -9.03 -7.04 -5.16
N GLN A 7 -7.93 -7.72 -5.41
CA GLN A 7 -7.49 -8.02 -6.77
C GLN A 7 -8.07 -9.37 -7.19
N GLU A 8 -8.84 -9.37 -8.27
CA GLU A 8 -9.31 -10.61 -8.86
C GLU A 8 -8.13 -11.44 -9.39
N SER A 9 -8.08 -12.70 -9.00
CA SER A 9 -7.11 -13.65 -9.53
C SER A 9 -7.71 -14.30 -10.77
N ASP A 10 -7.39 -13.78 -11.94
CA ASP A 10 -7.83 -14.33 -13.22
C ASP A 10 -7.06 -15.63 -13.53
N ARG A 11 -7.63 -16.76 -13.10
CA ARG A 11 -7.07 -18.08 -13.38
C ARG A 11 -7.32 -18.52 -14.82
N GLU A 12 -8.38 -18.02 -15.44
CA GLU A 12 -8.78 -18.43 -16.79
C GLU A 12 -7.83 -17.87 -17.86
N ASN A 13 -7.35 -16.63 -17.66
CA ASN A 13 -6.44 -15.95 -18.58
C ASN A 13 -4.97 -15.94 -18.10
N TYR A 14 -4.61 -16.78 -17.12
CA TYR A 14 -3.24 -16.82 -16.60
C TYR A 14 -2.17 -17.05 -17.70
N ASP A 15 -2.47 -17.89 -18.67
CA ASP A 15 -1.52 -18.23 -19.75
C ASP A 15 -1.27 -17.03 -20.68
N GLU A 16 -2.21 -16.09 -20.77
CA GLU A 16 -2.11 -14.86 -21.57
C GLU A 16 -1.36 -13.73 -20.84
N LEU A 17 -1.16 -13.84 -19.52
CA LEU A 17 -0.43 -12.85 -18.76
C LEU A 17 1.04 -12.77 -19.20
N PRO A 18 1.63 -11.57 -19.25
CA PRO A 18 3.07 -11.40 -19.34
C PRO A 18 3.82 -12.17 -18.25
N GLU A 19 4.96 -12.77 -18.58
CA GLU A 19 5.73 -13.59 -17.62
C GLU A 19 6.11 -12.84 -16.34
N GLU A 20 6.35 -11.53 -16.45
CA GLU A 20 6.64 -10.66 -15.32
C GLU A 20 5.49 -10.54 -14.33
N LEU A 21 4.25 -10.77 -14.77
CA LEU A 21 3.05 -10.71 -13.94
C LEU A 21 2.63 -12.07 -13.39
N LYS A 22 3.24 -13.15 -13.84
CA LYS A 22 2.95 -14.51 -13.37
C LYS A 22 3.64 -14.80 -12.06
N GLN A 23 2.89 -15.33 -11.11
CA GLN A 23 3.45 -15.87 -9.87
C GLN A 23 3.85 -17.32 -10.10
N LYS A 24 5.14 -17.64 -9.93
CA LYS A 24 5.63 -19.00 -10.14
C LYS A 24 5.04 -19.98 -9.15
N GLY A 25 4.77 -21.19 -9.65
CA GLY A 25 4.22 -22.28 -8.83
C GLY A 25 2.71 -22.18 -8.56
N THR A 26 2.05 -21.15 -9.06
CA THR A 26 0.60 -20.96 -8.95
C THR A 26 0.04 -20.50 -10.29
N LYS A 27 -1.26 -20.68 -10.52
CA LYS A 27 -1.95 -20.06 -11.65
C LYS A 27 -2.59 -18.73 -11.21
N MET A 28 -1.77 -17.82 -10.70
CA MET A 28 -2.23 -16.53 -10.19
C MET A 28 -1.32 -15.40 -10.71
N ALA A 29 -1.91 -14.24 -10.96
CA ALA A 29 -1.17 -13.01 -11.18
C ALA A 29 -0.45 -12.59 -9.89
N LYS A 30 0.69 -11.91 -10.03
CA LYS A 30 1.30 -11.23 -8.89
C LYS A 30 0.35 -10.17 -8.34
N PHE A 31 0.39 -9.98 -7.04
CA PHE A 31 -0.37 -8.96 -6.35
C PHE A 31 0.24 -7.57 -6.56
N ASN A 32 -0.59 -6.54 -6.69
CA ASN A 32 -0.11 -5.15 -6.79
C ASN A 32 -0.74 -4.29 -5.69
N LEU A 33 -0.11 -4.29 -4.53
CA LEU A 33 -0.60 -3.57 -3.35
C LEU A 33 -0.69 -2.05 -3.60
N GLY A 34 0.27 -1.47 -4.32
CA GLY A 34 0.31 -0.04 -4.62
C GLY A 34 -0.92 0.41 -5.43
N ILE A 35 -1.25 -0.30 -6.50
CA ILE A 35 -2.47 -0.01 -7.28
C ILE A 35 -3.72 -0.14 -6.42
N LEU A 36 -3.84 -1.18 -5.61
CA LEU A 36 -5.04 -1.39 -4.78
C LEU A 36 -5.23 -0.26 -3.77
N LYS A 37 -4.16 0.20 -3.11
CA LYS A 37 -4.21 1.36 -2.20
C LYS A 37 -4.59 2.65 -2.96
N ASN A 38 -4.06 2.87 -4.15
CA ASN A 38 -4.44 4.01 -5.01
C ASN A 38 -5.91 3.95 -5.43
N ILE A 39 -6.43 2.78 -5.81
CA ILE A 39 -7.84 2.57 -6.16
C ILE A 39 -8.73 2.87 -4.95
N GLY A 40 -8.39 2.32 -3.78
CA GLY A 40 -9.13 2.56 -2.55
C GLY A 40 -9.21 4.04 -2.19
N PHE A 41 -8.07 4.74 -2.25
CA PHE A 41 -8.03 6.19 -2.08
C PHE A 41 -8.93 6.91 -3.09
N LYS A 42 -8.79 6.62 -4.39
CA LYS A 42 -9.58 7.26 -5.44
C LYS A 42 -11.07 7.07 -5.23
N LEU A 43 -11.53 5.84 -4.99
CA LEU A 43 -12.94 5.53 -4.78
C LEU A 43 -13.50 6.23 -3.53
N ALA A 44 -12.73 6.27 -2.45
CA ALA A 44 -13.14 6.95 -1.22
C ALA A 44 -13.17 8.47 -1.42
N ASN A 45 -12.15 9.03 -2.07
CA ASN A 45 -12.04 10.47 -2.33
C ASN A 45 -13.14 10.96 -3.28
N ASP A 46 -13.44 10.23 -4.35
CA ASP A 46 -14.50 10.59 -5.33
C ASP A 46 -15.91 10.56 -4.70
N LYS A 47 -16.13 9.67 -3.72
CA LYS A 47 -17.41 9.59 -2.97
C LYS A 47 -17.50 10.61 -1.83
N ASN A 48 -16.40 11.24 -1.46
CA ASN A 48 -16.33 12.14 -0.32
C ASN A 48 -16.77 13.56 -0.69
N LYS A 49 -17.66 14.14 0.13
CA LYS A 49 -18.14 15.52 -0.06
C LYS A 49 -17.36 16.56 0.74
N ASP A 50 -16.54 16.13 1.67
CA ASP A 50 -15.75 17.00 2.56
C ASP A 50 -14.28 16.57 2.53
N ILE A 51 -13.66 16.83 1.38
CA ILE A 51 -12.27 16.42 1.10
C ILE A 51 -11.30 17.11 2.05
N ASP A 52 -11.51 18.39 2.33
CA ASP A 52 -10.60 19.22 3.13
C ASP A 52 -10.48 18.76 4.60
N ASN A 53 -11.52 18.11 5.12
CA ASN A 53 -11.55 17.62 6.50
C ASN A 53 -11.42 16.09 6.58
N SER A 54 -11.05 15.45 5.49
CA SER A 54 -10.99 13.98 5.43
C SER A 54 -9.56 13.47 5.34
N TYR A 55 -9.35 12.32 5.93
CA TYR A 55 -8.09 11.61 5.85
C TYR A 55 -8.34 10.12 5.58
N TYR A 56 -7.29 9.45 5.19
CA TYR A 56 -7.32 8.06 4.75
C TYR A 56 -6.33 7.24 5.55
N VAL A 57 -6.78 6.11 6.06
CA VAL A 57 -5.91 5.11 6.68
C VAL A 57 -5.74 3.98 5.67
N LEU A 58 -4.56 3.91 5.07
CA LEU A 58 -4.17 2.87 4.12
C LEU A 58 -3.54 1.73 4.93
N SER A 59 -4.25 0.60 5.03
CA SER A 59 -3.86 -0.50 5.91
C SER A 59 -3.73 -1.82 5.15
N ASP A 60 -2.71 -2.60 5.51
CA ASP A 60 -2.69 -4.02 5.21
C ASP A 60 -3.74 -4.72 6.09
N VAL A 61 -4.38 -5.77 5.59
CA VAL A 61 -5.55 -6.40 6.25
C VAL A 61 -5.17 -7.31 7.40
N ASP A 62 -3.91 -7.69 7.50
CA ASP A 62 -3.33 -8.61 8.48
C ASP A 62 -2.68 -7.93 9.69
N LEU A 63 -2.88 -6.60 9.85
CA LEU A 63 -2.29 -5.82 10.93
C LEU A 63 -3.35 -5.31 11.90
N LEU A 64 -3.21 -5.64 13.18
CA LEU A 64 -4.07 -5.15 14.24
C LEU A 64 -3.35 -4.07 15.06
N PRO A 65 -3.95 -2.88 15.25
CA PRO A 65 -3.37 -1.85 16.09
C PRO A 65 -3.43 -2.19 17.57
N SER A 66 -2.40 -1.82 18.32
CA SER A 66 -2.46 -1.79 19.78
C SER A 66 -3.33 -0.62 20.26
N ASN A 67 -3.77 -0.69 21.53
CA ASN A 67 -4.61 0.36 22.10
C ASN A 67 -3.93 1.73 22.13
N GLU A 68 -2.60 1.77 22.19
CA GLU A 68 -1.80 3.01 22.19
C GLU A 68 -1.95 3.79 20.88
N LEU A 69 -2.26 3.13 19.78
CA LEU A 69 -2.45 3.77 18.47
C LEU A 69 -3.86 4.30 18.24
N LEU A 70 -4.83 4.02 19.11
CA LEU A 70 -6.23 4.38 18.84
C LEU A 70 -6.44 5.89 18.65
N GLU A 71 -5.77 6.71 19.45
CA GLU A 71 -5.86 8.17 19.31
C GLU A 71 -5.27 8.65 17.99
N ASP A 72 -4.15 8.06 17.55
CA ASP A 72 -3.51 8.40 16.29
C ASP A 72 -4.34 7.95 15.06
N TYR A 73 -5.11 6.86 15.17
CA TYR A 73 -6.07 6.46 14.14
C TYR A 73 -7.23 7.44 13.99
N LEU A 74 -7.61 8.15 15.07
CA LEU A 74 -8.73 9.09 15.09
C LEU A 74 -8.29 10.55 14.89
N LYS A 75 -6.99 10.81 14.93
CA LYS A 75 -6.41 12.14 14.73
C LYS A 75 -6.36 12.47 13.23
N TYR A 76 -6.81 13.69 12.87
CA TYR A 76 -6.56 14.21 11.54
C TYR A 76 -5.04 14.40 11.33
N PRO A 77 -4.43 13.79 10.29
CA PRO A 77 -3.00 13.88 10.06
C PRO A 77 -2.65 15.19 9.34
N GLU A 78 -2.17 16.18 10.07
CA GLU A 78 -1.59 17.41 9.49
C GLU A 78 -0.37 17.10 8.61
N THR A 79 0.27 15.97 8.87
CA THR A 79 1.32 15.33 8.08
C THR A 79 1.14 13.82 8.19
N PRO A 80 1.56 13.02 7.21
CA PRO A 80 1.36 11.56 7.24
C PRO A 80 1.87 10.93 8.54
N ILE A 81 1.07 10.02 9.12
CA ILE A 81 1.39 9.29 10.34
C ILE A 81 1.62 7.83 9.99
N HIS A 82 2.83 7.33 10.18
CA HIS A 82 3.17 5.92 9.97
C HIS A 82 2.78 5.08 11.19
N LEU A 83 1.54 4.60 11.20
CA LEU A 83 0.97 3.79 12.29
C LEU A 83 1.57 2.38 12.35
N GLY A 84 2.01 1.83 11.21
CA GLY A 84 2.71 0.54 11.11
C GLY A 84 4.20 0.58 11.48
N ASN A 85 4.65 1.65 12.13
CA ASN A 85 6.07 1.89 12.42
C ASN A 85 6.74 0.83 13.32
N ARG A 86 5.99 0.24 14.23
CA ARG A 86 6.45 -0.83 15.13
C ARG A 86 5.52 -2.02 15.04
N GLY A 87 6.06 -3.20 14.94
CA GLY A 87 5.27 -4.43 14.87
C GLY A 87 6.07 -5.67 15.19
N THR A 88 5.40 -6.78 15.33
CA THR A 88 6.03 -8.07 15.64
C THR A 88 7.02 -8.52 14.54
N ARG A 89 6.75 -8.15 13.29
CA ARG A 89 7.62 -8.43 12.13
C ARG A 89 8.81 -7.49 12.04
N TYR A 90 8.62 -6.23 12.44
CA TYR A 90 9.61 -5.16 12.30
C TYR A 90 10.05 -4.67 13.67
N THR A 91 11.10 -5.29 14.20
CA THR A 91 11.62 -4.99 15.57
C THR A 91 12.58 -3.79 15.62
N GLY A 92 12.86 -3.15 14.48
CA GLY A 92 13.77 -2.04 14.38
C GLY A 92 13.08 -0.71 14.07
N ASN A 93 13.50 0.36 14.74
CA ASN A 93 13.18 1.72 14.35
C ASN A 93 13.84 2.03 13.00
N SER A 94 13.16 1.81 11.90
CA SER A 94 13.67 2.17 10.59
C SER A 94 12.97 3.43 10.10
N ASP A 95 13.66 4.56 10.10
CA ASP A 95 13.18 5.81 9.48
C ASP A 95 12.95 5.66 7.98
N ASN A 96 13.45 4.59 7.39
CA ASN A 96 13.34 4.30 5.96
C ASN A 96 12.15 3.40 5.61
N PHE A 97 11.45 2.83 6.58
CA PHE A 97 10.30 1.96 6.36
C PHE A 97 8.99 2.75 6.43
N LEU A 98 8.05 2.48 5.53
CA LEU A 98 6.73 3.11 5.48
C LEU A 98 5.60 2.11 5.19
N GLY A 99 5.84 0.82 5.36
CA GLY A 99 4.86 -0.23 5.05
C GLY A 99 3.83 -0.46 6.16
N GLY A 100 2.84 -1.25 5.84
CA GLY A 100 1.79 -1.70 6.75
C GLY A 100 0.63 -0.73 6.86
N VAL A 101 0.71 0.27 7.73
CA VAL A 101 -0.39 1.20 8.00
C VAL A 101 0.08 2.65 7.96
N LEU A 102 -0.56 3.44 7.09
CA LEU A 102 -0.28 4.87 6.91
C LEU A 102 -1.58 5.68 7.02
N SER A 103 -1.64 6.63 7.93
CA SER A 103 -2.69 7.66 7.96
C SER A 103 -2.18 8.89 7.20
N VAL A 104 -2.98 9.40 6.26
CA VAL A 104 -2.58 10.50 5.37
C VAL A 104 -3.78 11.37 4.98
N ASN A 105 -3.60 12.70 4.92
CA ASN A 105 -4.57 13.61 4.36
C ASN A 105 -4.58 13.52 2.82
N SER A 106 -5.62 14.05 2.21
CA SER A 106 -5.81 14.02 0.77
C SER A 106 -4.69 14.73 0.01
N ASP A 107 -4.32 15.93 0.48
CA ASP A 107 -3.38 16.81 -0.19
C ASP A 107 -1.98 16.19 -0.28
N ASP A 108 -1.48 15.65 0.82
CA ASP A 108 -0.16 15.02 0.87
C ASP A 108 -0.10 13.78 -0.01
N PHE A 109 -1.18 12.98 -0.03
CA PHE A 109 -1.23 11.78 -0.86
C PHE A 109 -1.30 12.14 -2.35
N ILE A 110 -2.10 13.13 -2.73
CA ILE A 110 -2.19 13.63 -4.11
C ILE A 110 -0.86 14.26 -4.52
N LYS A 111 -0.26 15.11 -3.67
CA LYS A 111 1.03 15.76 -3.94
C LYS A 111 2.16 14.77 -4.14
N SER A 112 2.14 13.65 -3.43
CA SER A 112 3.11 12.55 -3.62
C SER A 112 2.79 11.67 -4.83
N ASN A 113 1.67 11.89 -5.53
CA ASN A 113 1.14 11.06 -6.61
C ASN A 113 0.84 9.61 -6.17
N GLY A 114 0.57 9.39 -4.87
CA GLY A 114 0.27 8.08 -4.31
C GLY A 114 1.40 7.04 -4.49
N TYR A 115 1.03 5.77 -4.51
CA TYR A 115 1.93 4.65 -4.77
C TYR A 115 2.26 4.52 -6.27
N PRO A 116 3.42 3.95 -6.63
CA PRO A 116 3.69 3.57 -8.02
C PRO A 116 2.76 2.42 -8.48
N ASN A 117 2.34 2.46 -9.74
CA ASN A 117 1.43 1.47 -10.31
C ASN A 117 2.15 0.23 -10.89
N ASN A 118 3.48 0.25 -11.00
CA ASN A 118 4.27 -0.78 -11.68
C ASN A 118 5.05 -1.73 -10.75
N PHE A 119 4.73 -1.75 -9.46
CA PHE A 119 5.32 -2.67 -8.49
C PHE A 119 4.44 -3.91 -8.32
N TRP A 120 4.79 -4.97 -9.02
CA TRP A 120 4.11 -6.25 -8.96
C TRP A 120 4.85 -7.26 -8.08
N GLY A 121 4.13 -7.90 -7.19
CA GLY A 121 4.68 -8.75 -6.15
C GLY A 121 5.04 -7.96 -4.90
N TRP A 122 5.82 -8.53 -4.00
CA TRP A 122 6.07 -7.95 -2.69
C TRP A 122 7.22 -6.95 -2.68
N GLY A 123 6.96 -5.78 -2.15
CA GLY A 123 7.94 -4.82 -1.66
C GLY A 123 8.44 -3.80 -2.70
N GLY A 124 8.81 -2.65 -2.19
CA GLY A 124 9.34 -1.52 -2.94
C GLY A 124 8.35 -0.37 -3.15
N GLU A 125 7.06 -0.65 -3.18
CA GLU A 125 6.01 0.36 -3.32
C GLU A 125 6.01 1.36 -2.15
N ASP A 126 6.19 0.87 -0.92
CA ASP A 126 6.30 1.68 0.29
C ASP A 126 7.56 2.54 0.30
N ASP A 127 8.71 1.98 -0.11
CA ASP A 127 9.96 2.71 -0.24
C ASP A 127 9.84 3.83 -1.30
N ALA A 128 9.11 3.56 -2.39
CA ALA A 128 8.85 4.55 -3.42
C ALA A 128 7.96 5.68 -2.89
N LEU A 129 6.84 5.36 -2.21
CA LEU A 129 5.99 6.37 -1.59
C LEU A 129 6.77 7.23 -0.60
N LYS A 130 7.58 6.61 0.28
CA LYS A 130 8.43 7.37 1.20
C LYS A 130 9.33 8.36 0.49
N ARG A 131 10.01 7.94 -0.58
CA ARG A 131 10.87 8.83 -1.38
C ARG A 131 10.10 9.97 -2.03
N ARG A 132 8.84 9.73 -2.42
CA ARG A 132 7.96 10.75 -3.00
C ARG A 132 7.55 11.78 -1.94
N LEU A 133 7.20 11.35 -0.72
CA LEU A 133 6.93 12.24 0.41
C LEU A 133 8.17 13.07 0.76
N ASP A 134 9.33 12.46 0.91
CA ASP A 134 10.60 13.14 1.19
C ASP A 134 10.92 14.22 0.13
N ARG A 135 10.75 13.89 -1.15
CA ARG A 135 10.98 14.80 -2.28
C ARG A 135 10.08 16.01 -2.25
N ASN A 136 8.87 15.84 -1.77
CA ASN A 136 7.90 16.92 -1.60
C ASN A 136 8.06 17.66 -0.26
N ASN A 137 9.12 17.38 0.52
CA ASN A 137 9.38 17.91 1.87
C ASN A 137 8.22 17.64 2.85
N ILE A 138 7.51 16.53 2.67
CA ILE A 138 6.45 16.09 3.55
C ILE A 138 7.08 15.23 4.66
N ARG A 139 6.96 15.67 5.90
CA ARG A 139 7.45 14.92 7.07
C ARG A 139 6.50 13.77 7.38
N ILE A 140 7.01 12.76 8.07
CA ILE A 140 6.24 11.61 8.51
C ILE A 140 6.34 11.52 10.03
N GLU A 141 5.20 11.57 10.70
CA GLU A 141 5.11 11.29 12.14
C GLU A 141 5.18 9.78 12.38
N ARG A 142 5.78 9.38 13.51
CA ARG A 142 5.89 7.99 13.95
C ARG A 142 5.53 7.88 15.42
N PRO A 143 4.26 7.56 15.74
CA PRO A 143 3.80 7.45 17.12
C PRO A 143 4.45 6.27 17.84
N GLU A 144 4.27 6.26 19.16
CA GLU A 144 4.76 5.19 20.00
C GLU A 144 3.80 4.01 19.92
N GLY A 145 3.31 3.28 19.78
CA GLY A 145 2.43 2.13 19.70
C GLY A 145 2.94 1.09 18.71
N SER A 146 2.28 -0.01 18.64
CA SER A 146 2.67 -1.13 17.77
C SER A 146 1.47 -1.75 17.07
N VAL A 147 1.76 -2.48 16.00
CA VAL A 147 0.81 -3.34 15.32
C VAL A 147 1.17 -4.81 15.54
N ILE A 148 0.15 -5.64 15.68
CA ILE A 148 0.28 -7.11 15.74
C ILE A 148 0.08 -7.62 14.33
N ASP A 149 1.06 -8.37 13.84
CA ASP A 149 1.02 -9.01 12.53
C ASP A 149 0.37 -10.39 12.66
N LEU A 150 -0.76 -10.59 11.98
CA LEU A 150 -1.51 -11.85 12.03
C LEU A 150 -0.92 -12.94 11.13
N GLU A 151 0.01 -12.59 10.24
CA GLU A 151 0.71 -13.59 9.41
C GLU A 151 1.71 -14.44 10.23
N GLU A 152 2.08 -13.96 11.44
CA GLU A 152 2.98 -14.64 12.39
C GLU A 152 4.36 -15.04 11.83
N LEU A 153 4.72 -14.57 10.63
CA LEU A 153 6.01 -14.83 10.01
C LEU A 153 7.03 -13.74 10.41
N ASN A 154 8.21 -14.17 10.78
CA ASN A 154 9.32 -13.22 10.91
C ASN A 154 9.84 -12.83 9.53
N ILE A 155 10.64 -11.73 9.47
CA ILE A 155 11.13 -11.19 8.20
C ILE A 155 11.98 -12.19 7.42
N THR A 156 12.73 -13.06 8.09
CA THR A 156 13.58 -14.07 7.44
C THR A 156 12.72 -15.13 6.79
N GLU A 157 11.71 -15.65 7.49
CA GLU A 157 10.76 -16.62 6.96
C GLU A 157 10.00 -16.05 5.76
N LYS A 158 9.56 -14.79 5.85
CA LYS A 158 8.90 -14.11 4.73
C LYS A 158 9.81 -13.97 3.53
N LEU A 159 11.06 -13.55 3.72
CA LEU A 159 12.05 -13.44 2.64
C LEU A 159 12.39 -14.79 2.01
N ASP A 160 12.46 -15.86 2.80
CA ASP A 160 12.73 -17.20 2.29
C ASP A 160 11.54 -17.74 1.50
N ASN A 161 10.31 -17.51 1.95
CA ASN A 161 9.10 -17.81 1.19
C ASN A 161 9.05 -17.04 -0.14
N LEU A 162 9.43 -15.77 -0.13
CA LEU A 162 9.49 -14.94 -1.33
C LEU A 162 10.57 -15.41 -2.31
N LYS A 163 11.74 -15.82 -1.82
CA LYS A 163 12.80 -16.41 -2.65
C LYS A 163 12.34 -17.74 -3.26
N ALA A 164 11.69 -18.60 -2.47
CA ALA A 164 11.14 -19.86 -2.94
C ALA A 164 10.08 -19.62 -4.04
N ASN A 165 9.25 -18.58 -3.91
CA ASN A 165 8.23 -18.18 -4.87
C ASN A 165 8.78 -17.26 -5.99
N GLN A 166 10.10 -17.03 -6.02
CA GLN A 166 10.84 -16.30 -7.05
C GLN A 166 10.41 -14.85 -7.30
N SER A 167 10.06 -14.14 -6.28
CA SER A 167 10.06 -12.68 -6.31
C SER A 167 11.49 -12.21 -6.51
N LYS A 168 11.78 -11.63 -7.67
CA LYS A 168 13.15 -11.23 -8.00
C LYS A 168 13.47 -9.91 -7.30
N GLU A 169 14.23 -9.96 -6.22
CA GLU A 169 14.64 -8.77 -5.45
C GLU A 169 15.34 -7.69 -6.31
N TYR A 170 15.98 -8.07 -7.40
CA TYR A 170 16.62 -7.10 -8.29
C TYR A 170 15.63 -6.20 -9.04
N LEU A 171 14.43 -6.68 -9.36
CA LEU A 171 13.40 -5.86 -10.01
C LEU A 171 12.95 -4.72 -9.10
N LYS A 172 12.93 -4.93 -7.78
CA LYS A 172 12.67 -3.86 -6.81
C LYS A 172 13.66 -2.70 -6.96
N LYS A 173 14.96 -2.98 -7.08
CA LYS A 173 15.99 -1.94 -7.23
C LYS A 173 15.82 -1.17 -8.53
N GLU A 174 15.60 -1.88 -9.64
CA GLU A 174 15.36 -1.26 -10.95
C GLU A 174 14.12 -0.36 -10.92
N LYS A 175 13.01 -0.85 -10.38
CA LYS A 175 11.77 -0.08 -10.24
C LYS A 175 11.94 1.15 -9.35
N LEU A 176 12.68 1.06 -8.28
CA LEU A 176 13.01 2.20 -7.41
C LEU A 176 13.93 3.22 -8.10
N GLU A 177 14.82 2.80 -9.02
CA GLU A 177 15.60 3.73 -9.84
C GLU A 177 14.73 4.40 -10.91
N GLU A 178 13.85 3.66 -11.59
CA GLU A 178 12.86 4.22 -12.52
C GLU A 178 11.97 5.27 -11.83
N ASP A 179 11.51 4.99 -10.62
CA ASP A 179 10.66 5.90 -9.83
C ASP A 179 11.35 7.21 -9.47
N LYS A 180 12.68 7.24 -9.39
CA LYS A 180 13.41 8.48 -9.10
C LYS A 180 13.12 9.63 -10.08
N THR A 181 12.92 9.29 -11.34
CA THR A 181 12.72 10.28 -12.41
C THR A 181 11.34 10.21 -13.04
N GLY A 182 10.61 9.10 -12.85
CA GLY A 182 9.31 8.83 -13.47
C GLY A 182 8.13 8.88 -12.51
N TRP A 183 8.33 9.22 -11.24
CA TRP A 183 7.28 9.19 -10.22
C TRP A 183 6.06 10.06 -10.53
N ASP A 184 6.26 11.19 -11.19
CA ASP A 184 5.23 12.12 -11.61
C ASP A 184 4.35 11.60 -12.77
N LYS A 185 4.75 10.48 -13.39
CA LYS A 185 4.05 9.80 -14.49
C LYS A 185 3.62 8.37 -14.16
N ASN A 186 3.68 8.01 -12.90
CA ASN A 186 3.38 6.65 -12.44
C ASN A 186 2.76 6.68 -11.04
N GLY A 187 1.44 6.77 -10.94
CA GLY A 187 0.73 6.87 -9.67
C GLY A 187 -0.72 7.25 -9.87
N LEU A 188 -1.28 8.05 -8.95
CA LEU A 188 -2.69 8.46 -9.00
C LEU A 188 -3.10 9.10 -10.34
N ASN A 189 -2.24 9.94 -10.91
CA ASN A 189 -2.51 10.65 -12.15
C ASN A 189 -2.53 9.75 -13.41
N THR A 190 -2.09 8.51 -13.29
CA THR A 190 -2.08 7.52 -14.39
C THR A 190 -2.84 6.25 -14.04
N LEU A 191 -3.68 6.31 -13.00
CA LEU A 191 -4.42 5.15 -12.52
C LEU A 191 -5.58 4.77 -13.44
N ASP A 192 -6.19 5.74 -14.09
CA ASP A 192 -7.33 5.52 -14.99
C ASP A 192 -6.94 4.61 -16.17
N GLY A 193 -7.76 3.59 -16.39
CA GLY A 193 -7.52 2.57 -17.42
C GLY A 193 -6.60 1.42 -17.02
N LEU A 194 -5.99 1.46 -15.83
CA LEU A 194 -5.18 0.35 -15.30
C LEU A 194 -5.99 -0.70 -14.54
N TYR A 195 -7.26 -0.42 -14.25
CA TYR A 195 -8.12 -1.35 -13.53
C TYR A 195 -9.55 -1.29 -14.06
N LYS A 196 -10.31 -2.33 -13.75
CA LYS A 196 -11.76 -2.43 -13.98
C LYS A 196 -12.39 -2.98 -12.70
N ILE A 197 -13.47 -2.34 -12.24
CA ILE A 197 -14.27 -2.88 -11.15
C ILE A 197 -15.17 -3.97 -11.74
N THR A 198 -15.04 -5.20 -11.25
CA THR A 198 -15.83 -6.36 -11.67
C THR A 198 -17.04 -6.58 -10.78
N SER A 199 -16.94 -6.23 -9.49
CA SER A 199 -18.03 -6.30 -8.53
C SER A 199 -17.87 -5.24 -7.44
N GLU A 200 -18.99 -4.83 -6.83
CA GLU A 200 -19.03 -3.97 -5.65
C GLU A 200 -20.09 -4.53 -4.69
N GLU A 201 -19.70 -4.79 -3.45
CA GLU A 201 -20.59 -5.28 -2.41
C GLU A 201 -20.60 -4.31 -1.22
N GLN A 202 -21.75 -4.11 -0.63
CA GLN A 202 -21.89 -3.30 0.59
C GLN A 202 -22.20 -4.20 1.78
N TYR A 203 -21.31 -4.16 2.78
CA TYR A 203 -21.50 -4.86 4.04
C TYR A 203 -21.98 -3.89 5.13
N GLY A 204 -23.07 -4.24 5.81
CA GLY A 204 -23.54 -3.51 6.97
C GLY A 204 -24.23 -2.18 6.65
N GLY A 205 -25.36 -2.23 6.00
CA GLY A 205 -26.34 -1.15 6.08
C GLY A 205 -26.97 -1.15 7.46
N SER A 206 -26.46 -0.35 8.40
CA SER A 206 -27.22 -0.05 9.61
C SER A 206 -28.52 0.66 9.21
N LYS A 207 -29.63 0.05 9.57
CA LYS A 207 -30.93 0.73 9.63
C LYS A 207 -30.91 1.79 10.74
#